data_c67f7a3587cc8f2e2483e80450ea43e1
#
_entry.id   c67f7a3587cc8f2e2483e80450ea43e1
#
_cell.length_a   1.000
_cell.length_b   1.000
_cell.length_c   1.000
_cell.angle_alpha   90.00
_cell.angle_beta   90.00
_cell.angle_gamma   90.00
#
_symmetry.space_group_name_H-M   'P 1'
#
loop_
_entity.id
_entity.type
_entity.pdbx_description
1 polymer ?
#
loop_
_entity_poly.entity_id
_entity_poly.type
_entity_poly.pdbx_seq_one_letter_code
_entity_poly.pdbx_strand_id
1 'polypeptide(L)'
;MELPGAHPLLLEIDLTVPPADPPAGDPLGRLAARGRALQGPLLRALHEAGSDRRVVGLVAKVGGALPWALAQELRLGVAAFAASGKPTVAWAESFGQGASDLPAYVLATAFDEVWLQPSGDLNLLGVALETTFLRGALDKLGVEPEVEGRYEYKNAVDQLTRTELTPAHRESLERLSASLLDGAVADVAAGRGLAADEVRRLVDTGPRTADEARQVGLVDRLGYRDEVYASVRERVGDEPTLLFADRWRPRRLPTLPSLPGRPRGHVALVEVRGGIVPGPSRRSPMGRNVGSDTVGADLRAVLDDDAARALVLHVDSPGGSSVASDTIWREVSRVREAGKPVVVTMGAYAASGGYYVACPADVIVALPGTLTGSIGVFGGKFVVSGLLDRLGLTTGAVEQGARSRMYSSRRAFTAEERERIDVVLDTVYEDFTRRVAEGRHLSREAVEQVARGRVWTGADALGVGLVDELGGLRDAVRIARERAGLGDRAPVQPARHVPPFARLGRPRNSEDPRALATSLPGLDDLAAVLGLPPGSELRMPELRLR
;
A
#
# COMPACT_ATOMS: atom_id res chain seq x y z
N MET A 1 -15.03 -40.69 -17.04
CA MET A 1 -15.56 -41.24 -15.78
C MET A 1 -15.60 -40.07 -14.77
N GLU A 2 -16.76 -39.41 -14.74
CA GLU A 2 -16.99 -38.27 -13.86
C GLU A 2 -17.13 -38.79 -12.42
N LEU A 3 -16.34 -38.23 -11.52
CA LEU A 3 -16.49 -38.51 -10.09
C LEU A 3 -17.82 -37.91 -9.60
N PRO A 4 -18.71 -38.68 -8.96
CA PRO A 4 -19.98 -38.17 -8.46
C PRO A 4 -19.74 -37.16 -7.35
N GLY A 5 -20.35 -35.96 -7.42
CA GLY A 5 -20.63 -35.15 -6.25
C GLY A 5 -19.85 -33.87 -6.03
N ALA A 6 -19.37 -33.20 -7.08
CA ALA A 6 -18.93 -31.81 -6.90
C ALA A 6 -19.99 -30.89 -7.56
N HIS A 7 -20.91 -30.35 -6.76
CA HIS A 7 -21.82 -29.31 -7.24
C HIS A 7 -21.00 -28.17 -7.86
N PRO A 8 -21.44 -27.57 -8.98
CA PRO A 8 -20.84 -26.42 -9.59
C PRO A 8 -20.79 -25.27 -8.56
N LEU A 9 -19.73 -24.47 -8.62
CA LEU A 9 -19.50 -23.35 -7.70
C LEU A 9 -19.67 -22.03 -8.45
N LEU A 10 -20.56 -21.18 -7.98
CA LEU A 10 -20.61 -19.78 -8.36
C LEU A 10 -19.83 -18.99 -7.30
N LEU A 11 -18.73 -18.34 -7.71
CA LEU A 11 -17.96 -17.53 -6.80
C LEU A 11 -18.63 -16.19 -6.54
N GLU A 12 -18.61 -15.76 -5.30
CA GLU A 12 -19.12 -14.47 -4.85
C GLU A 12 -17.99 -13.60 -4.29
N ILE A 13 -18.07 -12.30 -4.55
CA ILE A 13 -17.23 -11.27 -3.90
C ILE A 13 -18.14 -10.18 -3.34
N ASP A 14 -17.90 -9.77 -2.10
CA ASP A 14 -18.51 -8.58 -1.51
C ASP A 14 -17.42 -7.53 -1.27
N LEU A 15 -17.51 -6.42 -2.00
CA LEU A 15 -16.58 -5.29 -1.95
C LEU A 15 -17.23 -4.03 -1.40
N THR A 16 -18.36 -4.14 -0.72
CA THR A 16 -18.96 -3.01 0.02
C THR A 16 -18.06 -2.55 1.18
N VAL A 17 -17.18 -3.43 1.63
CA VAL A 17 -16.08 -3.13 2.54
C VAL A 17 -14.79 -3.66 1.94
N PRO A 18 -13.72 -2.86 1.87
CA PRO A 18 -12.45 -3.32 1.32
C PRO A 18 -11.96 -4.60 2.00
N PRO A 19 -11.45 -5.58 1.24
CA PRO A 19 -10.84 -6.79 1.80
C PRO A 19 -9.77 -6.46 2.83
N ALA A 20 -9.71 -7.27 3.88
CA ALA A 20 -8.67 -7.11 4.89
C ALA A 20 -7.37 -7.74 4.42
N ASP A 21 -6.26 -7.07 4.69
CA ASP A 21 -4.93 -7.56 4.33
C ASP A 21 -4.01 -7.63 5.56
N PRO A 22 -4.28 -8.57 6.49
CA PRO A 22 -3.40 -8.78 7.63
C PRO A 22 -2.10 -9.44 7.14
N PRO A 23 -0.92 -8.97 7.60
CA PRO A 23 0.34 -9.58 7.20
C PRO A 23 0.43 -11.06 7.52
N ALA A 24 1.30 -11.70 6.79
CA ALA A 24 1.69 -13.07 7.11
C ALA A 24 2.16 -13.13 8.57
N GLY A 25 1.48 -13.97 9.37
CA GLY A 25 1.85 -14.17 10.77
C GLY A 25 1.29 -13.15 11.78
N ASP A 26 0.29 -12.35 11.45
CA ASP A 26 -0.44 -11.51 12.40
C ASP A 26 -1.76 -12.17 12.86
N PRO A 27 -1.79 -12.93 13.96
CA PRO A 27 -2.99 -13.63 14.42
C PRO A 27 -4.07 -12.65 14.93
N LEU A 28 -3.67 -11.55 15.54
CA LEU A 28 -4.61 -10.53 16.03
C LEU A 28 -5.23 -9.74 14.89
N GLY A 29 -4.45 -9.40 13.85
CA GLY A 29 -4.99 -8.79 12.64
C GLY A 29 -5.96 -9.72 11.92
N ARG A 30 -5.67 -11.03 11.85
CA ARG A 30 -6.60 -12.03 11.32
C ARG A 30 -7.85 -12.17 12.17
N LEU A 31 -7.74 -12.06 13.49
CA LEU A 31 -8.90 -12.06 14.39
C LEU A 31 -9.75 -10.80 14.19
N ALA A 32 -9.12 -9.63 14.08
CA ALA A 32 -9.81 -8.37 13.78
C ALA A 32 -10.44 -8.34 12.37
N ALA A 33 -9.90 -9.12 11.45
CA ALA A 33 -10.43 -9.29 10.09
C ALA A 33 -11.56 -10.34 10.01
N ARG A 34 -11.99 -10.94 11.14
CA ARG A 34 -13.10 -11.89 11.11
C ARG A 34 -14.36 -11.24 10.56
N GLY A 35 -14.98 -11.91 9.58
CA GLY A 35 -16.16 -11.40 8.89
C GLY A 35 -15.86 -10.56 7.63
N ARG A 36 -14.59 -10.28 7.33
CA ARG A 36 -14.15 -9.62 6.09
C ARG A 36 -13.45 -10.60 5.17
N ALA A 37 -13.60 -10.42 3.86
CA ALA A 37 -12.79 -11.14 2.86
C ALA A 37 -11.29 -10.83 3.10
N LEU A 38 -10.43 -11.82 2.83
CA LEU A 38 -8.98 -11.62 2.89
C LEU A 38 -8.43 -11.36 1.48
N GLN A 39 -7.68 -10.28 1.31
CA GLN A 39 -7.15 -9.84 0.01
C GLN A 39 -6.30 -10.91 -0.68
N GLY A 40 -5.32 -11.49 -0.02
CA GLY A 40 -4.45 -12.49 -0.62
C GLY A 40 -5.17 -13.75 -1.12
N PRO A 41 -6.05 -14.41 -0.33
CA PRO A 41 -6.90 -15.50 -0.81
C PRO A 41 -7.86 -15.08 -1.92
N LEU A 42 -8.43 -13.87 -1.88
CA LEU A 42 -9.31 -13.34 -2.92
C LEU A 42 -8.57 -13.17 -4.25
N LEU A 43 -7.43 -12.49 -4.26
CA LEU A 43 -6.60 -12.33 -5.46
C LEU A 43 -6.16 -13.67 -6.04
N ARG A 44 -5.81 -14.64 -5.18
CA ARG A 44 -5.50 -16.00 -5.63
C ARG A 44 -6.70 -16.64 -6.34
N ALA A 45 -7.88 -16.53 -5.76
CA ALA A 45 -9.08 -17.10 -6.38
C ALA A 45 -9.37 -16.47 -7.74
N LEU A 46 -9.30 -15.15 -7.86
CA LEU A 46 -9.49 -14.43 -9.11
C LEU A 46 -8.53 -14.92 -10.21
N HIS A 47 -7.28 -15.16 -9.87
CA HIS A 47 -6.29 -15.61 -10.86
C HIS A 47 -6.30 -17.11 -11.16
N GLU A 48 -6.71 -17.98 -10.23
CA GLU A 48 -6.53 -19.42 -10.35
C GLU A 48 -7.87 -20.19 -10.53
N ALA A 49 -8.98 -19.66 -9.98
CA ALA A 49 -10.25 -20.37 -10.00
C ALA A 49 -10.90 -20.44 -11.39
N GLY A 50 -10.53 -19.56 -12.31
CA GLY A 50 -10.95 -19.63 -13.71
C GLY A 50 -10.60 -20.98 -14.36
N SER A 51 -9.47 -21.59 -14.00
CA SER A 51 -9.07 -22.92 -14.51
C SER A 51 -9.73 -24.10 -13.80
N ASP A 52 -10.45 -23.90 -12.70
CA ASP A 52 -11.13 -24.96 -11.96
C ASP A 52 -12.48 -25.28 -12.63
N ARG A 53 -12.64 -26.53 -13.11
CA ARG A 53 -13.87 -26.99 -13.77
C ARG A 53 -15.11 -26.94 -12.88
N ARG A 54 -14.94 -26.91 -11.56
CA ARG A 54 -16.06 -26.78 -10.62
C ARG A 54 -16.64 -25.37 -10.59
N VAL A 55 -15.82 -24.37 -10.90
CA VAL A 55 -16.24 -22.97 -10.89
C VAL A 55 -16.91 -22.65 -12.21
N VAL A 56 -18.12 -22.14 -12.17
CA VAL A 56 -18.96 -21.87 -13.34
C VAL A 56 -19.13 -20.39 -13.64
N GLY A 57 -18.81 -19.49 -12.71
CA GLY A 57 -18.93 -18.05 -12.91
C GLY A 57 -18.47 -17.28 -11.68
N LEU A 58 -18.52 -15.95 -11.79
CA LEU A 58 -18.14 -14.98 -10.75
C LEU A 58 -19.19 -13.87 -10.67
N VAL A 59 -19.69 -13.60 -9.47
CA VAL A 59 -20.56 -12.47 -9.19
C VAL A 59 -19.91 -11.61 -8.13
N ALA A 60 -19.83 -10.29 -8.36
CA ALA A 60 -19.30 -9.33 -7.39
C ALA A 60 -20.36 -8.29 -7.01
N LYS A 61 -20.61 -8.14 -5.72
CA LYS A 61 -21.25 -6.94 -5.19
C LYS A 61 -20.15 -5.87 -5.06
N VAL A 62 -20.28 -4.79 -5.84
CA VAL A 62 -19.30 -3.71 -5.89
C VAL A 62 -19.95 -2.45 -5.34
N GLY A 63 -19.22 -1.70 -4.56
CA GLY A 63 -19.69 -0.45 -3.95
C GLY A 63 -18.94 -0.20 -2.65
N GLY A 64 -18.82 1.05 -2.26
CA GLY A 64 -18.04 1.47 -1.12
C GLY A 64 -16.63 1.96 -1.51
N ALA A 65 -16.03 2.75 -0.64
CA ALA A 65 -14.77 3.44 -0.90
C ALA A 65 -13.59 2.44 -1.04
N LEU A 66 -13.27 2.06 -2.26
CA LEU A 66 -12.09 1.24 -2.56
C LEU A 66 -10.85 2.14 -2.79
N PRO A 67 -9.70 1.82 -2.18
CA PRO A 67 -8.43 2.45 -2.55
C PRO A 67 -8.11 2.18 -4.03
N TRP A 68 -7.56 3.19 -4.74
CA TRP A 68 -7.22 3.10 -6.17
C TRP A 68 -6.39 1.87 -6.53
N ALA A 69 -5.26 1.69 -5.84
CA ALA A 69 -4.38 0.56 -6.12
C ALA A 69 -5.06 -0.79 -5.89
N LEU A 70 -5.91 -0.91 -4.84
CA LEU A 70 -6.67 -2.13 -4.61
C LEU A 70 -7.69 -2.40 -5.72
N ALA A 71 -8.42 -1.38 -6.18
CA ALA A 71 -9.35 -1.52 -7.29
C ALA A 71 -8.64 -1.99 -8.57
N GLN A 72 -7.46 -1.45 -8.86
CA GLN A 72 -6.63 -1.85 -10.00
C GLN A 72 -6.07 -3.28 -9.86
N GLU A 73 -5.59 -3.66 -8.67
CA GLU A 73 -5.13 -5.03 -8.42
C GLU A 73 -6.27 -6.06 -8.57
N LEU A 74 -7.46 -5.74 -8.07
CA LEU A 74 -8.66 -6.57 -8.24
C LEU A 74 -9.09 -6.62 -9.71
N ARG A 75 -9.00 -5.50 -10.45
CA ARG A 75 -9.30 -5.44 -11.87
C ARG A 75 -8.42 -6.39 -12.69
N LEU A 76 -7.11 -6.42 -12.40
CA LEU A 76 -6.19 -7.41 -13.01
C LEU A 76 -6.62 -8.85 -12.71
N GLY A 77 -7.05 -9.11 -11.47
CA GLY A 77 -7.55 -10.42 -11.07
C GLY A 77 -8.84 -10.81 -11.78
N VAL A 78 -9.80 -9.90 -11.91
CA VAL A 78 -11.06 -10.11 -12.64
C VAL A 78 -10.80 -10.37 -14.11
N ALA A 79 -9.93 -9.58 -14.75
CA ALA A 79 -9.55 -9.78 -16.15
C ALA A 79 -8.93 -11.17 -16.37
N ALA A 80 -8.07 -11.63 -15.44
CA ALA A 80 -7.50 -12.98 -15.49
C ALA A 80 -8.56 -14.08 -15.33
N PHE A 81 -9.60 -13.87 -14.50
CA PHE A 81 -10.71 -14.79 -14.36
C PHE A 81 -11.58 -14.81 -15.63
N ALA A 82 -11.95 -13.64 -16.16
CA ALA A 82 -12.77 -13.48 -17.37
C ALA A 82 -12.11 -14.13 -18.59
N ALA A 83 -10.78 -14.15 -18.69
CA ALA A 83 -10.03 -14.86 -19.74
C ALA A 83 -10.31 -16.38 -19.78
N SER A 84 -10.92 -16.96 -18.73
CA SER A 84 -11.38 -18.36 -18.74
C SER A 84 -12.65 -18.59 -19.55
N GLY A 85 -13.34 -17.54 -20.02
CA GLY A 85 -14.61 -17.60 -20.74
C GLY A 85 -15.83 -17.87 -19.85
N LYS A 86 -15.66 -17.87 -18.52
CA LYS A 86 -16.77 -18.03 -17.57
C LYS A 86 -17.42 -16.68 -17.30
N PRO A 87 -18.78 -16.62 -17.17
CA PRO A 87 -19.49 -15.37 -16.98
C PRO A 87 -19.04 -14.66 -15.71
N THR A 88 -18.85 -13.35 -15.83
CA THR A 88 -18.54 -12.45 -14.73
C THR A 88 -19.55 -11.31 -14.68
N VAL A 89 -20.11 -11.05 -13.50
CA VAL A 89 -21.12 -10.01 -13.32
C VAL A 89 -20.77 -9.16 -12.10
N ALA A 90 -20.65 -7.86 -12.31
CA ALA A 90 -20.61 -6.87 -11.23
C ALA A 90 -22.02 -6.31 -11.02
N TRP A 91 -22.43 -6.13 -9.78
CA TRP A 91 -23.64 -5.41 -9.46
C TRP A 91 -23.46 -4.50 -8.26
N ALA A 92 -24.20 -3.41 -8.26
CA ALA A 92 -24.18 -2.44 -7.18
C ALA A 92 -25.59 -1.99 -6.83
N GLU A 93 -25.80 -1.67 -5.55
CA GLU A 93 -26.99 -0.92 -5.11
C GLU A 93 -26.89 0.54 -5.59
N SER A 94 -25.68 1.09 -5.54
CA SER A 94 -25.30 2.41 -6.05
C SER A 94 -23.77 2.44 -6.21
N PHE A 95 -23.28 3.21 -7.16
CA PHE A 95 -21.87 3.57 -7.26
C PHE A 95 -21.64 4.96 -6.65
N GLY A 96 -21.55 5.02 -5.32
CA GLY A 96 -21.23 6.22 -4.58
C GLY A 96 -22.43 7.02 -4.07
N GLN A 97 -23.27 6.41 -3.23
CA GLN A 97 -24.40 7.11 -2.62
C GLN A 97 -23.93 8.36 -1.85
N GLY A 98 -24.16 9.54 -2.44
CA GLY A 98 -23.77 10.83 -1.87
C GLY A 98 -22.27 11.17 -1.95
N ALA A 99 -21.46 10.37 -2.64
CA ALA A 99 -20.04 10.59 -2.86
C ALA A 99 -19.59 10.02 -4.21
N SER A 100 -18.39 10.35 -4.68
CA SER A 100 -17.78 9.70 -5.86
C SER A 100 -17.27 8.31 -5.47
N ASP A 101 -17.56 7.31 -6.30
CA ASP A 101 -17.02 5.94 -6.14
C ASP A 101 -16.34 5.47 -7.45
N LEU A 102 -15.55 6.37 -8.02
CA LEU A 102 -14.88 6.13 -9.29
C LEU A 102 -14.00 4.85 -9.27
N PRO A 103 -13.20 4.54 -8.23
CA PRO A 103 -12.41 3.31 -8.21
C PRO A 103 -13.26 2.03 -8.24
N ALA A 104 -14.40 2.01 -7.54
CA ALA A 104 -15.29 0.86 -7.54
C ALA A 104 -15.97 0.68 -8.91
N TYR A 105 -16.38 1.76 -9.56
CA TYR A 105 -16.94 1.68 -10.90
C TYR A 105 -15.88 1.25 -11.94
N VAL A 106 -14.65 1.79 -11.85
CA VAL A 106 -13.52 1.32 -12.68
C VAL A 106 -13.31 -0.18 -12.53
N LEU A 107 -13.36 -0.70 -11.31
CA LEU A 107 -13.29 -2.14 -11.09
C LEU A 107 -14.47 -2.88 -11.74
N ALA A 108 -15.69 -2.38 -11.60
CA ALA A 108 -16.89 -3.01 -12.18
C ALA A 108 -16.81 -3.15 -13.70
N THR A 109 -16.16 -2.19 -14.39
CA THR A 109 -15.96 -2.25 -15.85
C THR A 109 -15.01 -3.36 -16.34
N ALA A 110 -14.38 -4.12 -15.44
CA ALA A 110 -13.60 -5.30 -15.80
C ALA A 110 -14.46 -6.59 -15.94
N PHE A 111 -15.72 -6.55 -15.54
CA PHE A 111 -16.66 -7.66 -15.64
C PHE A 111 -17.37 -7.64 -17.00
N ASP A 112 -17.88 -8.79 -17.43
CA ASP A 112 -18.63 -8.91 -18.70
C ASP A 112 -19.93 -8.10 -18.67
N GLU A 113 -20.59 -8.01 -17.50
CA GLU A 113 -21.78 -7.20 -17.30
C GLU A 113 -21.70 -6.41 -16.01
N VAL A 114 -22.20 -5.17 -16.09
CA VAL A 114 -22.40 -4.26 -14.95
C VAL A 114 -23.90 -4.04 -14.74
N TRP A 115 -24.40 -4.39 -13.56
CA TRP A 115 -25.78 -4.20 -13.16
C TRP A 115 -25.87 -3.11 -12.07
N LEU A 116 -26.93 -2.33 -12.14
CA LEU A 116 -27.23 -1.30 -11.14
C LEU A 116 -28.67 -1.47 -10.64
N GLN A 117 -28.89 -1.34 -9.34
CA GLN A 117 -30.22 -1.34 -8.78
C GLN A 117 -31.04 -0.15 -9.34
N PRO A 118 -32.35 -0.35 -9.70
CA PRO A 118 -33.14 0.73 -10.31
C PRO A 118 -33.25 2.01 -9.51
N SER A 119 -33.16 1.94 -8.18
CA SER A 119 -33.15 3.09 -7.26
C SER A 119 -31.77 3.67 -7.00
N GLY A 120 -30.72 3.06 -7.57
CA GLY A 120 -29.34 3.49 -7.39
C GLY A 120 -28.95 4.65 -8.31
N ASP A 121 -27.77 5.17 -8.07
CA ASP A 121 -27.12 6.21 -8.86
C ASP A 121 -25.69 5.82 -9.23
N LEU A 122 -25.18 6.45 -10.28
CA LEU A 122 -23.78 6.33 -10.71
C LEU A 122 -23.10 7.69 -10.56
N ASN A 123 -22.25 7.80 -9.54
CA ASN A 123 -21.53 9.03 -9.22
C ASN A 123 -20.11 9.01 -9.83
N LEU A 124 -20.05 9.08 -11.14
CA LEU A 124 -18.81 9.23 -11.91
C LEU A 124 -18.44 10.72 -11.95
N LEU A 125 -17.82 11.23 -10.88
CA LEU A 125 -17.63 12.66 -10.64
C LEU A 125 -16.18 13.15 -10.81
N GLY A 126 -15.28 12.30 -11.29
CA GLY A 126 -13.86 12.65 -11.42
C GLY A 126 -13.05 12.47 -10.14
N VAL A 127 -11.90 13.14 -10.08
CA VAL A 127 -10.94 13.03 -8.98
C VAL A 127 -10.72 14.40 -8.35
N ALA A 128 -11.00 14.53 -7.06
CA ALA A 128 -10.67 15.70 -6.27
C ALA A 128 -9.64 15.35 -5.19
N LEU A 129 -8.59 16.15 -5.07
CA LEU A 129 -7.58 16.04 -4.02
C LEU A 129 -7.65 17.26 -3.12
N GLU A 130 -8.08 17.06 -1.89
CA GLU A 130 -8.20 18.12 -0.89
C GLU A 130 -7.06 18.02 0.13
N THR A 131 -6.47 19.17 0.48
CA THR A 131 -5.41 19.27 1.48
C THR A 131 -5.89 20.10 2.67
N THR A 132 -5.84 19.51 3.86
CA THR A 132 -6.12 20.23 5.10
C THR A 132 -4.85 20.84 5.66
N PHE A 133 -4.86 22.15 5.90
CA PHE A 133 -3.75 22.88 6.52
C PHE A 133 -4.01 23.05 8.02
N LEU A 134 -3.04 22.66 8.82
CA LEU A 134 -3.14 22.64 10.29
C LEU A 134 -2.52 23.88 10.94
N ARG A 135 -1.77 24.70 10.17
CA ARG A 135 -1.04 25.87 10.71
C ARG A 135 -1.94 26.75 11.59
N GLY A 136 -3.10 27.16 11.11
CA GLY A 136 -4.00 28.02 11.87
C GLY A 136 -4.54 27.39 13.16
N ALA A 137 -4.73 26.07 13.18
CA ALA A 137 -5.13 25.35 14.40
C ALA A 137 -3.96 25.26 15.39
N LEU A 138 -2.75 24.98 14.91
CA LEU A 138 -1.54 24.95 15.72
C LEU A 138 -1.24 26.30 16.36
N ASP A 139 -1.39 27.40 15.61
CA ASP A 139 -1.23 28.77 16.13
C ASP A 139 -2.25 29.07 17.25
N LYS A 140 -3.52 28.66 17.07
CA LYS A 140 -4.55 28.80 18.11
C LYS A 140 -4.23 27.97 19.36
N LEU A 141 -3.55 26.86 19.22
CA LEU A 141 -3.12 26.04 20.35
C LEU A 141 -1.84 26.55 21.00
N GLY A 142 -1.10 27.48 20.39
CA GLY A 142 0.21 27.92 20.85
C GLY A 142 1.30 26.86 20.58
N VAL A 143 1.14 26.11 19.50
CA VAL A 143 2.13 25.12 19.02
C VAL A 143 2.74 25.64 17.73
N GLU A 144 4.06 25.78 17.69
CA GLU A 144 4.79 26.26 16.53
C GLU A 144 5.55 25.12 15.86
N PRO A 145 5.24 24.76 14.59
CA PRO A 145 6.00 23.78 13.82
C PRO A 145 7.27 24.42 13.28
N GLU A 146 8.41 24.00 13.77
CA GLU A 146 9.74 24.28 13.20
C GLU A 146 10.17 23.07 12.37
N VAL A 147 9.56 22.90 11.22
CA VAL A 147 9.79 21.78 10.30
C VAL A 147 10.16 22.33 8.95
N GLU A 148 11.23 21.81 8.36
CA GLU A 148 11.73 22.21 7.05
C GLU A 148 11.85 20.99 6.14
N GLY A 149 11.47 21.17 4.86
CA GLY A 149 11.66 20.18 3.79
C GLY A 149 12.76 20.64 2.84
N ARG A 150 13.35 19.68 2.15
CA ARG A 150 14.27 20.01 1.05
C ARG A 150 13.51 20.05 -0.25
N TYR A 151 13.61 21.23 -0.89
CA TYR A 151 13.00 21.61 -2.15
C TYR A 151 11.47 21.71 -2.14
N GLU A 152 10.94 22.30 -3.20
CA GLU A 152 9.58 22.86 -3.30
C GLU A 152 8.47 21.83 -3.38
N TYR A 153 8.78 20.58 -3.76
CA TYR A 153 7.76 19.52 -3.89
C TYR A 153 7.66 18.62 -2.65
N LYS A 154 8.45 18.85 -1.58
CA LYS A 154 8.28 18.09 -0.33
C LYS A 154 7.11 18.62 0.50
N ASN A 155 5.93 18.57 -0.08
CA ASN A 155 4.70 19.22 0.38
C ASN A 155 4.10 18.68 1.68
N ALA A 156 4.61 17.55 2.20
CA ALA A 156 4.18 17.04 3.50
C ALA A 156 4.37 18.05 4.64
N VAL A 157 5.36 18.96 4.51
CA VAL A 157 5.63 20.06 5.48
C VAL A 157 4.60 21.16 5.37
N ASP A 158 4.06 21.41 4.17
CA ASP A 158 3.15 22.53 3.90
C ASP A 158 1.88 22.45 4.75
N GLN A 159 1.36 21.24 4.97
CA GLN A 159 0.18 21.03 5.82
C GLN A 159 0.37 21.56 7.25
N LEU A 160 1.61 21.57 7.75
CA LEU A 160 1.95 22.03 9.11
C LEU A 160 2.35 23.50 9.15
N THR A 161 2.98 24.00 8.07
CA THR A 161 3.67 25.31 8.05
C THR A 161 2.95 26.36 7.22
N ARG A 162 1.99 25.97 6.37
CA ARG A 162 1.24 26.86 5.46
C ARG A 162 -0.25 26.86 5.80
N THR A 163 -0.97 27.82 5.21
CA THR A 163 -2.44 27.93 5.28
C THR A 163 -3.12 27.74 3.93
N GLU A 164 -2.31 27.60 2.86
CA GLU A 164 -2.78 27.43 1.49
C GLU A 164 -1.77 26.64 0.65
N LEU A 165 -2.19 26.21 -0.54
CA LEU A 165 -1.33 25.51 -1.49
C LEU A 165 -0.25 26.43 -2.05
N THR A 166 1.00 26.02 -1.99
CA THR A 166 2.07 26.64 -2.77
C THR A 166 1.91 26.34 -4.27
N PRO A 167 2.51 27.12 -5.18
CA PRO A 167 2.46 26.82 -6.62
C PRO A 167 2.96 25.41 -6.95
N ALA A 168 4.06 24.97 -6.37
CA ALA A 168 4.61 23.63 -6.57
C ALA A 168 3.69 22.51 -6.00
N HIS A 169 3.07 22.77 -4.85
CA HIS A 169 2.10 21.84 -4.26
C HIS A 169 0.87 21.70 -5.16
N ARG A 170 0.32 22.82 -5.65
CA ARG A 170 -0.80 22.85 -6.59
C ARG A 170 -0.48 22.07 -7.86
N GLU A 171 0.64 22.38 -8.52
CA GLU A 171 1.13 21.69 -9.73
C GLU A 171 1.19 20.18 -9.52
N SER A 172 1.75 19.75 -8.37
CA SER A 172 1.86 18.32 -8.03
C SER A 172 0.48 17.66 -7.91
N LEU A 173 -0.47 18.30 -7.20
CA LEU A 173 -1.83 17.77 -7.02
C LEU A 173 -2.61 17.75 -8.34
N GLU A 174 -2.50 18.80 -9.17
CA GLU A 174 -3.12 18.86 -10.49
C GLU A 174 -2.61 17.72 -11.40
N ARG A 175 -1.29 17.45 -11.41
CA ARG A 175 -0.76 16.35 -12.19
C ARG A 175 -1.23 15.00 -11.65
N LEU A 176 -1.23 14.78 -10.33
CA LEU A 176 -1.70 13.54 -9.72
C LEU A 176 -3.18 13.28 -10.02
N SER A 177 -4.04 14.28 -9.84
CA SER A 177 -5.47 14.14 -10.12
C SER A 177 -5.74 13.88 -11.60
N ALA A 178 -5.03 14.57 -12.50
CA ALA A 178 -5.12 14.34 -13.94
C ALA A 178 -4.69 12.91 -14.31
N SER A 179 -3.56 12.44 -13.81
CA SER A 179 -3.04 11.09 -14.09
C SER A 179 -3.99 9.99 -13.60
N LEU A 180 -4.58 10.14 -12.41
CA LEU A 180 -5.58 9.21 -11.89
C LEU A 180 -6.85 9.20 -12.74
N LEU A 181 -7.33 10.38 -13.15
CA LEU A 181 -8.52 10.51 -14.01
C LEU A 181 -8.25 9.94 -15.41
N ASP A 182 -7.08 10.21 -16.00
CA ASP A 182 -6.68 9.69 -17.30
C ASP A 182 -6.70 8.15 -17.30
N GLY A 183 -6.14 7.54 -16.25
CA GLY A 183 -6.17 6.09 -16.07
C GLY A 183 -7.59 5.55 -15.92
N ALA A 184 -8.44 6.20 -15.12
CA ALA A 184 -9.84 5.81 -14.96
C ALA A 184 -10.63 5.91 -16.27
N VAL A 185 -10.45 7.00 -17.01
CA VAL A 185 -11.08 7.20 -18.33
C VAL A 185 -10.66 6.09 -19.30
N ALA A 186 -9.38 5.76 -19.36
CA ALA A 186 -8.89 4.69 -20.22
C ALA A 186 -9.49 3.32 -19.84
N ASP A 187 -9.55 3.02 -18.54
CA ASP A 187 -10.11 1.77 -18.03
C ASP A 187 -11.62 1.64 -18.31
N VAL A 188 -12.38 2.72 -18.09
CA VAL A 188 -13.83 2.77 -18.38
C VAL A 188 -14.06 2.69 -19.89
N ALA A 189 -13.33 3.43 -20.69
CA ALA A 189 -13.41 3.40 -22.15
C ALA A 189 -13.21 1.98 -22.69
N ALA A 190 -12.14 1.31 -22.24
CA ALA A 190 -11.84 -0.07 -22.62
C ALA A 190 -12.92 -1.06 -22.16
N GLY A 191 -13.38 -0.95 -20.89
CA GLY A 191 -14.35 -1.89 -20.33
C GLY A 191 -15.79 -1.69 -20.85
N ARG A 192 -16.13 -0.47 -21.30
CA ARG A 192 -17.48 -0.16 -21.81
C ARG A 192 -17.57 -0.02 -23.33
N GLY A 193 -16.43 -0.10 -24.03
CA GLY A 193 -16.40 0.09 -25.49
C GLY A 193 -16.74 1.51 -25.92
N LEU A 194 -16.44 2.51 -25.07
CA LEU A 194 -16.71 3.93 -25.31
C LEU A 194 -15.44 4.67 -25.76
N ALA A 195 -15.58 5.78 -26.46
CA ALA A 195 -14.46 6.66 -26.72
C ALA A 195 -14.02 7.38 -25.44
N ALA A 196 -12.71 7.60 -25.26
CA ALA A 196 -12.18 8.29 -24.09
C ALA A 196 -12.79 9.68 -23.86
N ASP A 197 -12.96 10.45 -24.95
CA ASP A 197 -13.59 11.78 -24.87
C ASP A 197 -15.07 11.72 -24.48
N GLU A 198 -15.75 10.63 -24.85
CA GLU A 198 -17.12 10.37 -24.37
C GLU A 198 -17.13 10.14 -22.88
N VAL A 199 -16.22 9.27 -22.37
CA VAL A 199 -16.10 9.02 -20.93
C VAL A 199 -15.79 10.31 -20.17
N ARG A 200 -14.90 11.18 -20.68
CA ARG A 200 -14.63 12.49 -20.06
C ARG A 200 -15.88 13.35 -19.97
N ARG A 201 -16.65 13.47 -21.07
CA ARG A 201 -17.93 14.20 -21.05
C ARG A 201 -18.92 13.60 -20.05
N LEU A 202 -18.94 12.27 -19.92
CA LEU A 202 -19.80 11.58 -18.96
C LEU A 202 -19.37 11.84 -17.51
N VAL A 203 -18.08 12.00 -17.22
CA VAL A 203 -17.55 12.46 -15.92
C VAL A 203 -17.98 13.90 -15.64
N ASP A 204 -17.78 14.82 -16.60
CA ASP A 204 -18.06 16.24 -16.41
C ASP A 204 -19.56 16.55 -16.26
N THR A 205 -20.44 15.64 -16.68
CA THR A 205 -21.89 15.78 -16.64
C THR A 205 -22.60 14.87 -15.64
N GLY A 206 -21.82 14.19 -14.77
CA GLY A 206 -22.38 13.39 -13.66
C GLY A 206 -22.97 14.25 -12.52
N PRO A 207 -23.66 13.66 -11.57
CA PRO A 207 -24.03 12.25 -11.42
C PRO A 207 -25.18 11.81 -12.35
N ARG A 208 -25.45 10.48 -12.41
CA ARG A 208 -26.55 9.91 -13.21
C ARG A 208 -27.43 8.99 -12.39
N THR A 209 -28.73 9.03 -12.68
CA THR A 209 -29.67 8.00 -12.25
C THR A 209 -29.36 6.66 -12.93
N ALA A 210 -29.91 5.58 -12.42
CA ALA A 210 -29.71 4.25 -12.99
C ALA A 210 -30.15 4.18 -14.46
N ASP A 211 -31.31 4.76 -14.81
CA ASP A 211 -31.82 4.79 -16.17
C ASP A 211 -30.91 5.59 -17.12
N GLU A 212 -30.44 6.77 -16.71
CA GLU A 212 -29.50 7.57 -17.50
C GLU A 212 -28.17 6.82 -17.71
N ALA A 213 -27.64 6.16 -16.66
CA ALA A 213 -26.41 5.38 -16.76
C ALA A 213 -26.54 4.22 -17.77
N ARG A 214 -27.71 3.56 -17.79
CA ARG A 214 -28.01 2.51 -18.77
C ARG A 214 -28.14 3.09 -20.19
N GLN A 215 -28.84 4.19 -20.37
CA GLN A 215 -29.03 4.83 -21.67
C GLN A 215 -27.73 5.24 -22.35
N VAL A 216 -26.73 5.69 -21.57
CA VAL A 216 -25.40 6.07 -22.10
C VAL A 216 -24.38 4.92 -22.13
N GLY A 217 -24.81 3.69 -21.83
CA GLY A 217 -23.97 2.49 -21.93
C GLY A 217 -22.96 2.30 -20.78
N LEU A 218 -23.09 3.05 -19.69
CA LEU A 218 -22.26 2.84 -18.50
C LEU A 218 -22.69 1.62 -17.67
N VAL A 219 -23.95 1.21 -17.80
CA VAL A 219 -24.53 0.04 -17.11
C VAL A 219 -25.27 -0.80 -18.14
N ASP A 220 -25.18 -2.14 -18.05
CA ASP A 220 -25.82 -3.05 -19.00
C ASP A 220 -27.29 -3.29 -18.66
N ARG A 221 -27.56 -3.51 -17.38
CA ARG A 221 -28.91 -3.84 -16.90
C ARG A 221 -29.22 -3.18 -15.57
N LEU A 222 -30.51 -2.95 -15.36
CA LEU A 222 -31.06 -2.58 -14.07
C LEU A 222 -31.71 -3.79 -13.43
N GLY A 223 -31.48 -4.02 -12.15
CA GLY A 223 -32.07 -5.14 -11.44
C GLY A 223 -31.61 -5.25 -10.00
N TYR A 224 -32.39 -6.04 -9.25
CA TYR A 224 -32.09 -6.35 -7.86
C TYR A 224 -31.21 -7.61 -7.75
N ARG A 225 -30.64 -7.83 -6.55
CA ARG A 225 -29.75 -8.97 -6.30
C ARG A 225 -30.32 -10.32 -6.79
N ASP A 226 -31.58 -10.60 -6.51
CA ASP A 226 -32.23 -11.85 -6.90
C ASP A 226 -32.30 -12.03 -8.41
N GLU A 227 -32.59 -10.95 -9.17
CA GLU A 227 -32.60 -10.96 -10.64
C GLU A 227 -31.21 -11.19 -11.23
N VAL A 228 -30.17 -10.57 -10.63
CA VAL A 228 -28.76 -10.80 -11.02
C VAL A 228 -28.41 -12.29 -10.88
N TYR A 229 -28.70 -12.88 -9.72
CA TYR A 229 -28.38 -14.29 -9.48
C TYR A 229 -29.23 -15.24 -10.34
N ALA A 230 -30.50 -14.90 -10.58
CA ALA A 230 -31.36 -15.68 -11.50
C ALA A 230 -30.78 -15.66 -12.92
N SER A 231 -30.39 -14.50 -13.44
CA SER A 231 -29.78 -14.35 -14.77
C SER A 231 -28.47 -15.15 -14.91
N VAL A 232 -27.62 -15.16 -13.88
CA VAL A 232 -26.38 -15.95 -13.91
C VAL A 232 -26.68 -17.45 -13.87
N ARG A 233 -27.59 -17.89 -13.01
CA ARG A 233 -27.99 -19.32 -12.93
C ARG A 233 -28.57 -19.83 -14.26
N GLU A 234 -29.40 -19.04 -14.93
CA GLU A 234 -29.92 -19.35 -16.25
C GLU A 234 -28.82 -19.62 -17.30
N ARG A 235 -27.74 -18.80 -17.25
CA ARG A 235 -26.59 -18.97 -18.17
C ARG A 235 -25.74 -20.19 -17.88
N VAL A 236 -25.54 -20.53 -16.61
CA VAL A 236 -24.67 -21.65 -16.22
C VAL A 236 -25.42 -23.00 -16.22
N GLY A 237 -26.75 -23.01 -16.36
CA GLY A 237 -27.56 -24.19 -16.62
C GLY A 237 -27.77 -25.12 -15.43
N ASP A 238 -27.28 -24.81 -14.25
CA ASP A 238 -27.36 -25.62 -13.03
C ASP A 238 -27.67 -24.73 -11.80
N GLU A 239 -28.08 -25.35 -10.70
CA GLU A 239 -28.17 -24.70 -9.38
C GLU A 239 -26.79 -24.70 -8.68
N PRO A 240 -25.90 -23.74 -8.95
CA PRO A 240 -24.57 -23.76 -8.39
C PRO A 240 -24.59 -23.42 -6.90
N THR A 241 -23.68 -24.03 -6.14
CA THR A 241 -23.44 -23.66 -4.76
C THR A 241 -22.67 -22.33 -4.71
N LEU A 242 -23.20 -21.38 -3.95
CA LEU A 242 -22.53 -20.08 -3.74
C LEU A 242 -21.34 -20.24 -2.81
N LEU A 243 -20.21 -19.64 -3.17
CA LEU A 243 -18.99 -19.66 -2.36
C LEU A 243 -18.25 -18.32 -2.44
N PHE A 244 -17.98 -17.69 -1.32
CA PHE A 244 -17.10 -16.53 -1.32
C PHE A 244 -15.73 -16.88 -1.89
N ALA A 245 -15.24 -16.05 -2.81
CA ALA A 245 -14.02 -16.32 -3.58
C ALA A 245 -12.78 -16.48 -2.68
N ASP A 246 -12.67 -15.74 -1.59
CA ASP A 246 -11.57 -15.87 -0.62
C ASP A 246 -11.58 -17.21 0.14
N ARG A 247 -12.68 -17.93 0.13
CA ARG A 247 -12.82 -19.28 0.69
C ARG A 247 -12.53 -20.38 -0.32
N TRP A 248 -12.46 -20.07 -1.62
CA TRP A 248 -12.10 -21.05 -2.62
C TRP A 248 -10.72 -21.65 -2.37
N ARG A 249 -10.59 -22.95 -2.61
CA ARG A 249 -9.31 -23.67 -2.50
C ARG A 249 -9.12 -24.55 -3.73
N PRO A 250 -7.92 -24.54 -4.36
CA PRO A 250 -7.62 -25.44 -5.44
C PRO A 250 -7.70 -26.89 -4.95
N ARG A 251 -8.24 -27.79 -5.77
CA ARG A 251 -8.11 -29.23 -5.51
C ARG A 251 -6.65 -29.61 -5.62
N ARG A 252 -6.02 -29.88 -4.50
CA ARG A 252 -4.71 -30.54 -4.50
C ARG A 252 -4.95 -32.03 -4.75
N LEU A 253 -4.53 -32.53 -5.91
CA LEU A 253 -4.31 -33.97 -6.04
C LEU A 253 -3.26 -34.34 -4.96
N PRO A 254 -3.45 -35.47 -4.23
CA PRO A 254 -2.42 -35.95 -3.32
C PRO A 254 -1.12 -36.07 -4.14
N THR A 255 -0.18 -35.17 -3.87
CA THR A 255 1.16 -35.30 -4.43
C THR A 255 1.77 -36.53 -3.77
N LEU A 256 2.12 -37.54 -4.57
CA LEU A 256 3.01 -38.60 -4.11
C LEU A 256 4.19 -37.94 -3.36
N PRO A 257 4.60 -38.51 -2.19
CA PRO A 257 5.76 -38.00 -1.49
C PRO A 257 6.88 -37.85 -2.50
N SER A 258 7.36 -36.63 -2.73
CA SER A 258 8.50 -36.41 -3.61
C SER A 258 9.68 -37.15 -3.00
N LEU A 259 10.34 -38.01 -3.80
CA LEU A 259 11.63 -38.58 -3.47
C LEU A 259 12.54 -37.45 -2.91
N PRO A 260 13.37 -37.73 -1.91
CA PRO A 260 14.30 -36.75 -1.39
C PRO A 260 15.24 -36.31 -2.52
N GLY A 261 14.91 -35.19 -3.11
CA GLY A 261 15.61 -34.51 -4.18
C GLY A 261 15.85 -33.06 -3.76
N ARG A 262 16.80 -32.38 -4.40
CA ARG A 262 17.14 -30.96 -4.17
C ARG A 262 15.89 -30.13 -3.89
N PRO A 263 15.93 -29.26 -2.86
CA PRO A 263 14.79 -28.39 -2.57
C PRO A 263 14.37 -27.66 -3.86
N ARG A 264 13.09 -27.81 -4.22
CA ARG A 264 12.53 -27.07 -5.38
C ARG A 264 12.65 -25.60 -5.05
N GLY A 265 13.35 -24.82 -5.89
CA GLY A 265 13.51 -23.39 -5.71
C GLY A 265 12.15 -22.68 -5.56
N HIS A 266 12.11 -21.63 -4.76
CA HIS A 266 10.92 -20.80 -4.56
C HIS A 266 11.25 -19.31 -4.68
N VAL A 267 10.23 -18.48 -4.81
CA VAL A 267 10.30 -17.02 -4.69
C VAL A 267 10.00 -16.67 -3.23
N ALA A 268 10.92 -15.96 -2.58
CA ALA A 268 10.71 -15.41 -1.26
C ALA A 268 9.87 -14.13 -1.36
N LEU A 269 8.94 -13.93 -0.42
CA LEU A 269 8.13 -12.72 -0.29
C LEU A 269 8.47 -12.03 1.03
N VAL A 270 8.86 -10.75 0.93
CA VAL A 270 9.06 -9.86 2.08
C VAL A 270 8.14 -8.66 1.94
N GLU A 271 7.55 -8.20 3.04
CA GLU A 271 6.58 -7.11 3.05
C GLU A 271 7.10 -5.90 3.85
N VAL A 272 7.04 -4.71 3.25
CA VAL A 272 7.33 -3.42 3.88
C VAL A 272 6.04 -2.60 3.89
N ARG A 273 5.27 -2.68 4.99
CA ARG A 273 3.94 -2.08 5.07
C ARG A 273 3.81 -1.10 6.24
N GLY A 274 3.36 0.12 5.92
CA GLY A 274 3.19 1.22 6.87
C GLY A 274 4.43 2.07 7.08
N GLY A 275 4.45 2.91 8.11
CA GLY A 275 5.56 3.83 8.39
C GLY A 275 6.86 3.09 8.74
N ILE A 276 7.98 3.47 8.11
CA ILE A 276 9.30 2.85 8.35
C ILE A 276 9.93 3.47 9.60
N VAL A 277 10.27 2.62 10.57
CA VAL A 277 10.84 3.04 11.86
C VAL A 277 12.07 2.21 12.23
N PRO A 278 13.00 2.75 13.04
CA PRO A 278 14.09 1.95 13.61
C PRO A 278 13.58 0.86 14.55
N GLY A 279 14.33 -0.24 14.65
CA GLY A 279 14.01 -1.35 15.55
C GLY A 279 12.95 -2.32 15.00
N PRO A 280 12.26 -3.06 15.88
CA PRO A 280 11.26 -4.05 15.47
C PRO A 280 9.96 -3.41 15.00
N SER A 281 9.19 -4.12 14.17
CA SER A 281 7.86 -3.70 13.73
C SER A 281 6.90 -3.60 14.91
N ARG A 282 6.05 -2.55 14.92
CA ARG A 282 5.11 -2.26 16.01
C ARG A 282 3.74 -1.86 15.46
N ARG A 283 2.69 -2.13 16.24
CA ARG A 283 1.39 -1.51 16.02
C ARG A 283 1.35 -0.18 16.77
N SER A 284 0.85 0.85 16.11
CA SER A 284 0.60 2.18 16.68
C SER A 284 -0.90 2.48 16.64
N PRO A 285 -1.44 3.29 17.54
CA PRO A 285 -2.81 3.81 17.44
C PRO A 285 -3.09 4.54 16.12
N MET A 286 -2.05 5.11 15.50
CA MET A 286 -2.12 5.82 14.21
C MET A 286 -1.91 4.90 12.99
N GLY A 287 -1.86 3.58 13.20
CA GLY A 287 -1.66 2.62 12.11
C GLY A 287 -0.55 1.61 12.42
N ARG A 288 0.02 1.08 11.36
CA ARG A 288 1.09 0.08 11.42
C ARG A 288 2.42 0.73 11.12
N ASN A 289 3.45 0.35 11.88
CA ASN A 289 4.84 0.68 11.60
C ASN A 289 5.63 -0.60 11.28
N VAL A 290 6.45 -0.52 10.25
CA VAL A 290 7.38 -1.57 9.86
C VAL A 290 8.79 -1.21 10.35
N GLY A 291 9.41 -2.12 11.10
CA GLY A 291 10.72 -1.90 11.70
C GLY A 291 11.87 -2.41 10.83
N SER A 292 12.95 -1.63 10.78
CA SER A 292 14.17 -2.01 10.03
C SER A 292 14.75 -3.35 10.48
N ASP A 293 14.70 -3.67 11.78
CA ASP A 293 15.21 -4.93 12.30
C ASP A 293 14.38 -6.12 11.82
N THR A 294 13.05 -5.97 11.79
CA THR A 294 12.13 -7.02 11.31
C THR A 294 12.36 -7.32 9.85
N VAL A 295 12.38 -6.29 8.99
CA VAL A 295 12.60 -6.45 7.55
C VAL A 295 14.02 -6.94 7.26
N GLY A 296 15.02 -6.39 7.95
CA GLY A 296 16.41 -6.82 7.82
C GLY A 296 16.60 -8.30 8.13
N ALA A 297 15.95 -8.80 9.18
CA ALA A 297 16.03 -10.23 9.49
C ALA A 297 15.25 -11.10 8.49
N ASP A 298 14.14 -10.60 7.90
CA ASP A 298 13.47 -11.31 6.80
C ASP A 298 14.38 -11.39 5.56
N LEU A 299 15.07 -10.31 5.22
CA LEU A 299 16.00 -10.27 4.09
C LEU A 299 17.25 -11.17 4.32
N ARG A 300 17.80 -11.19 5.55
CA ARG A 300 18.87 -12.13 5.90
C ARG A 300 18.43 -13.58 5.81
N ALA A 301 17.20 -13.89 6.22
CA ALA A 301 16.67 -15.24 6.04
C ALA A 301 16.55 -15.64 4.56
N VAL A 302 16.26 -14.69 3.66
CA VAL A 302 16.32 -14.93 2.20
C VAL A 302 17.73 -15.23 1.74
N LEU A 303 18.75 -14.53 2.30
CA LEU A 303 20.15 -14.79 1.97
C LEU A 303 20.59 -16.19 2.39
N ASP A 304 20.19 -16.63 3.58
CA ASP A 304 20.58 -17.91 4.18
C ASP A 304 19.82 -19.11 3.59
N ASP A 305 18.73 -18.88 2.86
CA ASP A 305 17.94 -19.95 2.24
C ASP A 305 18.36 -20.19 0.79
N ASP A 306 19.12 -21.24 0.54
CA ASP A 306 19.55 -21.67 -0.80
C ASP A 306 18.38 -22.03 -1.73
N ALA A 307 17.20 -22.36 -1.18
CA ALA A 307 16.00 -22.64 -1.97
C ALA A 307 15.26 -21.35 -2.39
N ALA A 308 15.48 -20.24 -1.72
CA ALA A 308 15.01 -18.93 -2.12
C ALA A 308 15.85 -18.41 -3.30
N ARG A 309 15.31 -18.53 -4.52
CA ARG A 309 16.02 -18.23 -5.77
C ARG A 309 15.82 -16.82 -6.27
N ALA A 310 14.76 -16.13 -5.78
CA ALA A 310 14.47 -14.75 -6.05
C ALA A 310 13.73 -14.13 -4.85
N LEU A 311 13.76 -12.81 -4.75
CA LEU A 311 13.00 -12.01 -3.79
C LEU A 311 11.93 -11.20 -4.52
N VAL A 312 10.70 -11.26 -4.04
CA VAL A 312 9.68 -10.23 -4.27
C VAL A 312 9.56 -9.41 -2.99
N LEU A 313 9.84 -8.11 -3.09
CA LEU A 313 9.66 -7.15 -2.01
C LEU A 313 8.38 -6.35 -2.26
N HIS A 314 7.34 -6.59 -1.47
CA HIS A 314 6.08 -5.84 -1.55
C HIS A 314 6.17 -4.61 -0.65
N VAL A 315 6.11 -3.42 -1.25
CA VAL A 315 6.21 -2.13 -0.57
C VAL A 315 4.86 -1.42 -0.60
N ASP A 316 4.27 -1.20 0.58
CA ASP A 316 3.08 -0.37 0.77
C ASP A 316 3.33 0.60 1.95
N SER A 317 4.16 1.61 1.69
CA SER A 317 4.71 2.50 2.70
C SER A 317 4.81 3.95 2.22
N PRO A 318 4.32 4.91 3.02
CA PRO A 318 4.53 6.35 2.75
C PRO A 318 5.96 6.82 3.06
N GLY A 319 6.82 5.92 3.57
CA GLY A 319 8.17 6.22 4.03
C GLY A 319 8.28 6.29 5.55
N GLY A 320 9.27 7.03 6.04
CA GLY A 320 9.54 7.18 7.48
C GLY A 320 10.98 7.57 7.76
N SER A 321 11.59 6.95 8.77
CA SER A 321 12.98 7.23 9.18
C SER A 321 13.99 6.95 8.06
N SER A 322 14.82 7.92 7.74
CA SER A 322 15.90 7.79 6.74
C SER A 322 16.91 6.70 7.16
N VAL A 323 17.30 6.65 8.42
CA VAL A 323 18.23 5.65 8.95
C VAL A 323 17.67 4.24 8.83
N ALA A 324 16.38 4.06 9.17
CA ALA A 324 15.73 2.75 9.04
C ALA A 324 15.59 2.34 7.57
N SER A 325 15.27 3.29 6.69
CA SER A 325 15.19 3.04 5.24
C SER A 325 16.54 2.66 4.64
N ASP A 326 17.63 3.30 5.06
CA ASP A 326 18.99 2.97 4.64
C ASP A 326 19.41 1.56 5.13
N THR A 327 19.06 1.21 6.37
CA THR A 327 19.29 -0.15 6.89
C THR A 327 18.59 -1.20 6.02
N ILE A 328 17.32 -0.98 5.66
CA ILE A 328 16.57 -1.91 4.80
C ILE A 328 17.17 -1.92 3.38
N TRP A 329 17.47 -0.74 2.82
CA TRP A 329 18.11 -0.61 1.51
C TRP A 329 19.40 -1.44 1.42
N ARG A 330 20.24 -1.39 2.47
CA ARG A 330 21.48 -2.16 2.52
C ARG A 330 21.21 -3.67 2.46
N GLU A 331 20.23 -4.16 3.21
CA GLU A 331 19.89 -5.59 3.20
C GLU A 331 19.28 -6.02 1.85
N VAL A 332 18.46 -5.19 1.20
CA VAL A 332 17.96 -5.44 -0.16
C VAL A 332 19.12 -5.53 -1.17
N SER A 333 20.06 -4.59 -1.08
CA SER A 333 21.27 -4.57 -1.92
C SER A 333 22.09 -5.84 -1.73
N ARG A 334 22.24 -6.34 -0.48
CA ARG A 334 22.95 -7.61 -0.20
C ARG A 334 22.29 -8.81 -0.87
N VAL A 335 20.95 -8.88 -0.89
CA VAL A 335 20.23 -9.97 -1.60
C VAL A 335 20.56 -9.95 -3.09
N ARG A 336 20.55 -8.76 -3.71
CA ARG A 336 20.91 -8.57 -5.11
C ARG A 336 22.39 -8.91 -5.37
N GLU A 337 23.31 -8.43 -4.53
CA GLU A 337 24.74 -8.71 -4.59
C GLU A 337 25.05 -10.22 -4.48
N ALA A 338 24.23 -10.99 -3.75
CA ALA A 338 24.30 -12.45 -3.67
C ALA A 338 23.78 -13.17 -4.93
N GLY A 339 23.38 -12.44 -5.97
CA GLY A 339 22.93 -13.00 -7.24
C GLY A 339 21.49 -13.51 -7.22
N LYS A 340 20.68 -13.14 -6.22
CA LYS A 340 19.24 -13.43 -6.18
C LYS A 340 18.49 -12.27 -6.78
N PRO A 341 17.77 -12.43 -7.92
CA PRO A 341 16.97 -11.37 -8.49
C PRO A 341 16.00 -10.75 -7.47
N VAL A 342 15.95 -9.43 -7.43
CA VAL A 342 15.08 -8.65 -6.56
C VAL A 342 14.05 -7.92 -7.41
N VAL A 343 12.78 -8.25 -7.22
CA VAL A 343 11.66 -7.57 -7.86
C VAL A 343 10.82 -6.88 -6.79
N VAL A 344 10.65 -5.57 -6.94
CA VAL A 344 9.75 -4.80 -6.07
C VAL A 344 8.37 -4.74 -6.70
N THR A 345 7.32 -4.89 -5.88
CA THR A 345 5.95 -4.53 -6.24
C THR A 345 5.43 -3.48 -5.27
N MET A 346 4.81 -2.44 -5.81
CA MET A 346 4.30 -1.32 -5.02
C MET A 346 2.80 -1.48 -4.81
N GLY A 347 2.34 -1.26 -3.56
CA GLY A 347 0.93 -1.19 -3.19
C GLY A 347 0.32 0.18 -3.46
N ALA A 348 -0.50 0.68 -2.53
CA ALA A 348 -1.07 2.03 -2.65
C ALA A 348 0.00 3.12 -2.58
N TYR A 349 1.03 2.91 -1.76
CA TYR A 349 2.11 3.86 -1.54
C TYR A 349 3.48 3.16 -1.59
N ALA A 350 4.43 3.78 -2.28
CA ALA A 350 5.84 3.45 -2.16
C ALA A 350 6.66 4.75 -2.28
N ALA A 351 6.48 5.64 -1.30
CA ALA A 351 6.97 7.00 -1.38
C ALA A 351 8.03 7.29 -0.31
N SER A 352 8.91 8.25 -0.59
CA SER A 352 9.98 8.69 0.34
C SER A 352 10.84 7.49 0.77
N GLY A 353 10.92 7.16 2.07
CA GLY A 353 11.60 5.96 2.55
C GLY A 353 11.11 4.66 1.91
N GLY A 354 9.83 4.59 1.48
CA GLY A 354 9.31 3.46 0.71
C GLY A 354 9.94 3.33 -0.67
N TYR A 355 10.20 4.45 -1.35
CA TYR A 355 10.95 4.44 -2.61
C TYR A 355 12.44 4.18 -2.38
N TYR A 356 13.00 4.69 -1.28
CA TYR A 356 14.40 4.45 -0.89
C TYR A 356 14.71 2.95 -0.79
N VAL A 357 13.83 2.16 -0.15
CA VAL A 357 14.03 0.71 -0.04
C VAL A 357 13.76 -0.04 -1.34
N ALA A 358 12.98 0.56 -2.25
CA ALA A 358 12.63 -0.03 -3.54
C ALA A 358 13.71 0.22 -4.62
N CYS A 359 14.39 1.37 -4.59
CA CYS A 359 15.26 1.81 -5.68
C CYS A 359 16.43 0.87 -6.05
N PRO A 360 16.98 -0.02 -5.16
CA PRO A 360 18.06 -0.92 -5.56
C PRO A 360 17.58 -2.18 -6.29
N ALA A 361 16.28 -2.37 -6.49
CA ALA A 361 15.74 -3.57 -7.14
C ALA A 361 16.16 -3.70 -8.62
N ASP A 362 16.19 -4.94 -9.12
CA ASP A 362 16.43 -5.22 -10.53
C ASP A 362 15.23 -4.85 -11.42
N VAL A 363 14.01 -4.93 -10.86
CA VAL A 363 12.76 -4.51 -11.50
C VAL A 363 11.81 -3.94 -10.45
N ILE A 364 11.20 -2.81 -10.77
CA ILE A 364 10.15 -2.19 -9.97
C ILE A 364 8.84 -2.24 -10.76
N VAL A 365 7.84 -2.87 -10.17
CA VAL A 365 6.48 -3.00 -10.70
C VAL A 365 5.53 -2.15 -9.86
N ALA A 366 4.71 -1.32 -10.49
CA ALA A 366 3.72 -0.50 -9.80
C ALA A 366 2.36 -0.58 -10.50
N LEU A 367 1.28 -0.43 -9.74
CA LEU A 367 -0.03 -0.18 -10.32
C LEU A 367 -0.11 1.24 -10.87
N PRO A 368 -0.88 1.52 -11.93
CA PRO A 368 -0.97 2.87 -12.51
C PRO A 368 -1.29 3.96 -11.48
N GLY A 369 -2.16 3.67 -10.51
CA GLY A 369 -2.57 4.60 -9.45
C GLY A 369 -1.73 4.54 -8.16
N THR A 370 -0.67 3.76 -8.10
CA THR A 370 0.29 3.78 -6.97
C THR A 370 0.87 5.18 -6.82
N LEU A 371 0.95 5.69 -5.58
CA LEU A 371 1.67 6.93 -5.29
C LEU A 371 3.11 6.62 -4.87
N THR A 372 4.09 7.14 -5.64
CA THR A 372 5.51 6.82 -5.46
C THR A 372 6.42 8.03 -5.60
N GLY A 373 7.72 7.83 -5.61
CA GLY A 373 8.70 8.92 -5.64
C GLY A 373 8.80 9.61 -4.28
N SER A 374 8.37 10.87 -4.19
CA SER A 374 8.57 11.72 -3.01
C SER A 374 10.04 11.71 -2.53
N ILE A 375 10.98 11.65 -3.52
CA ILE A 375 12.43 11.61 -3.29
C ILE A 375 12.85 12.94 -2.69
N GLY A 376 12.93 12.97 -1.37
CA GLY A 376 13.17 14.18 -0.60
C GLY A 376 13.09 13.90 0.89
N VAL A 377 13.50 14.86 1.69
CA VAL A 377 13.57 14.76 3.13
C VAL A 377 12.92 15.97 3.78
N PHE A 378 12.39 15.78 4.98
CA PHE A 378 12.00 16.84 5.89
C PHE A 378 12.36 16.44 7.31
N GLY A 379 12.50 17.44 8.17
CA GLY A 379 12.79 17.24 9.59
C GLY A 379 12.55 18.50 10.38
N GLY A 380 12.56 18.36 11.70
CA GLY A 380 12.31 19.46 12.61
C GLY A 380 11.67 19.01 13.91
N LYS A 381 10.97 19.94 14.56
CA LYS A 381 10.27 19.71 15.84
C LYS A 381 9.03 20.58 15.96
N PHE A 382 8.18 20.26 16.92
CA PHE A 382 7.12 21.15 17.37
C PHE A 382 7.56 21.87 18.65
N VAL A 383 7.37 23.19 18.68
CA VAL A 383 7.60 24.00 19.87
C VAL A 383 6.24 24.20 20.56
N VAL A 384 6.12 23.71 21.79
CA VAL A 384 4.87 23.70 22.56
C VAL A 384 4.88 24.65 23.75
N SER A 385 5.85 25.58 23.83
CA SER A 385 5.94 26.53 24.93
C SER A 385 4.69 27.37 25.10
N GLY A 386 4.13 27.90 24.00
CA GLY A 386 2.90 28.67 24.05
C GLY A 386 1.66 27.88 24.51
N LEU A 387 1.58 26.59 24.18
CA LEU A 387 0.53 25.70 24.73
C LEU A 387 0.70 25.51 26.24
N LEU A 388 1.93 25.29 26.69
CA LEU A 388 2.22 25.12 28.11
C LEU A 388 1.91 26.36 28.92
N ASP A 389 2.29 27.54 28.39
CA ASP A 389 2.01 28.83 29.03
C ASP A 389 0.51 29.04 29.21
N ARG A 390 -0.32 28.66 28.21
CA ARG A 390 -1.79 28.69 28.28
C ARG A 390 -2.35 27.76 29.35
N LEU A 391 -1.66 26.64 29.61
CA LEU A 391 -2.02 25.67 30.64
C LEU A 391 -1.43 26.00 32.00
N GLY A 392 -0.68 27.11 32.13
CA GLY A 392 0.00 27.52 33.36
C GLY A 392 1.18 26.62 33.74
N LEU A 393 1.74 25.89 32.77
CA LEU A 393 2.87 24.99 33.01
C LEU A 393 4.21 25.69 32.69
N THR A 394 5.06 25.78 33.68
CA THR A 394 6.40 26.35 33.56
C THR A 394 7.47 25.26 33.50
N THR A 395 8.58 25.53 32.82
CA THR A 395 9.68 24.57 32.68
C THR A 395 11.00 25.25 33.04
N GLY A 396 11.69 24.72 34.04
CA GLY A 396 13.10 25.07 34.33
C GLY A 396 14.02 24.10 33.57
N ALA A 397 15.20 24.57 33.18
CA ALA A 397 16.21 23.73 32.54
C ALA A 397 17.61 24.10 33.04
N VAL A 398 18.45 23.08 33.19
CA VAL A 398 19.89 23.22 33.42
C VAL A 398 20.59 22.55 32.23
N GLU A 399 21.55 23.24 31.64
CA GLU A 399 22.18 22.85 30.39
C GLU A 399 23.68 22.64 30.55
N GLN A 400 24.20 21.56 29.99
CA GLN A 400 25.62 21.32 29.82
C GLN A 400 25.83 20.91 28.34
N GLY A 401 26.63 21.73 27.62
CA GLY A 401 26.81 21.63 26.18
C GLY A 401 25.91 22.61 25.40
N ALA A 402 26.49 23.31 24.44
CA ALA A 402 25.88 24.44 23.72
C ALA A 402 24.58 24.06 22.96
N ARG A 403 24.39 22.79 22.61
CA ARG A 403 23.23 22.31 21.86
C ARG A 403 22.42 21.22 22.59
N SER A 404 22.58 21.13 23.93
CA SER A 404 21.92 20.09 24.74
C SER A 404 20.40 20.12 24.63
N ARG A 405 19.78 21.26 24.32
CA ARG A 405 18.34 21.42 24.11
C ARG A 405 17.93 21.64 22.67
N MET A 406 18.78 21.34 21.69
CA MET A 406 18.48 21.55 20.27
C MET A 406 17.15 20.92 19.86
N TYR A 407 16.88 19.68 20.29
CA TYR A 407 15.66 18.98 19.99
C TYR A 407 14.55 19.10 21.04
N SER A 408 14.73 20.03 22.03
CA SER A 408 13.67 20.26 23.00
C SER A 408 12.45 20.93 22.36
N SER A 409 11.25 20.41 22.66
CA SER A 409 9.97 21.01 22.25
C SER A 409 9.61 22.27 23.06
N ARG A 410 10.47 22.70 24.01
CA ARG A 410 10.21 23.84 24.89
C ARG A 410 10.75 25.16 24.38
N ARG A 411 11.54 25.18 23.34
CA ARG A 411 12.07 26.38 22.69
C ARG A 411 12.30 26.19 21.20
N ALA A 412 12.34 27.30 20.49
CA ALA A 412 12.73 27.34 19.08
C ALA A 412 14.19 26.93 18.85
N PHE A 413 14.55 26.59 17.63
CA PHE A 413 15.96 26.49 17.22
C PHE A 413 16.63 27.86 17.26
N THR A 414 17.91 27.90 17.65
CA THR A 414 18.77 29.06 17.36
C THR A 414 19.13 29.09 15.86
N ALA A 415 19.67 30.20 15.38
CA ALA A 415 20.15 30.29 13.98
C ALA A 415 21.21 29.22 13.67
N GLU A 416 22.17 29.01 14.56
CA GLU A 416 23.23 28.00 14.40
C GLU A 416 22.69 26.56 14.47
N GLU A 417 21.66 26.32 15.27
CA GLU A 417 21.00 25.02 15.32
C GLU A 417 20.20 24.74 14.02
N ARG A 418 19.61 25.79 13.46
CA ARG A 418 18.90 25.72 12.18
C ARG A 418 19.85 25.40 11.03
N GLU A 419 20.98 26.10 10.94
CA GLU A 419 22.06 25.79 9.99
C GLU A 419 22.51 24.31 10.11
N ARG A 420 22.56 23.80 11.33
CA ARG A 420 22.96 22.40 11.54
C ARG A 420 21.90 21.42 11.07
N ILE A 421 20.61 21.72 11.25
CA ILE A 421 19.51 20.92 10.68
C ILE A 421 19.61 20.92 9.15
N ASP A 422 19.90 22.08 8.55
CA ASP A 422 20.06 22.22 7.11
C ASP A 422 21.13 21.27 6.57
N VAL A 423 22.31 21.26 7.17
CA VAL A 423 23.40 20.34 6.80
C VAL A 423 22.98 18.89 6.90
N VAL A 424 22.22 18.52 7.94
CA VAL A 424 21.73 17.13 8.10
C VAL A 424 20.74 16.77 7.02
N LEU A 425 19.79 17.67 6.72
CA LEU A 425 18.79 17.44 5.68
C LEU A 425 19.42 17.35 4.28
N ASP A 426 20.41 18.21 3.99
CA ASP A 426 21.15 18.18 2.73
C ASP A 426 21.90 16.84 2.56
N THR A 427 22.58 16.39 3.62
CA THR A 427 23.27 15.10 3.61
C THR A 427 22.32 13.93 3.32
N VAL A 428 21.15 13.92 3.95
CA VAL A 428 20.15 12.85 3.72
C VAL A 428 19.58 12.93 2.30
N TYR A 429 19.34 14.14 1.78
CA TYR A 429 18.85 14.33 0.41
C TYR A 429 19.87 13.87 -0.64
N GLU A 430 21.13 14.27 -0.47
CA GLU A 430 22.23 13.86 -1.35
C GLU A 430 22.44 12.34 -1.36
N ASP A 431 22.37 11.71 -0.19
CA ASP A 431 22.47 10.25 -0.11
C ASP A 431 21.29 9.57 -0.81
N PHE A 432 20.07 10.05 -0.60
CA PHE A 432 18.88 9.50 -1.25
C PHE A 432 18.96 9.61 -2.78
N THR A 433 19.26 10.81 -3.30
CA THR A 433 19.36 11.03 -4.76
C THR A 433 20.48 10.21 -5.38
N ARG A 434 21.61 10.05 -4.68
CA ARG A 434 22.70 9.18 -5.09
C ARG A 434 22.27 7.71 -5.18
N ARG A 435 21.55 7.18 -4.15
CA ARG A 435 21.00 5.81 -4.15
C ARG A 435 20.03 5.57 -5.30
N VAL A 436 19.19 6.57 -5.60
CA VAL A 436 18.28 6.49 -6.73
C VAL A 436 19.05 6.47 -8.05
N ALA A 437 20.04 7.35 -8.23
CA ALA A 437 20.87 7.39 -9.42
C ALA A 437 21.56 6.03 -9.68
N GLU A 438 22.17 5.46 -8.65
CA GLU A 438 22.84 4.15 -8.71
C GLU A 438 21.85 3.01 -9.00
N GLY A 439 20.73 2.96 -8.28
CA GLY A 439 19.76 1.87 -8.39
C GLY A 439 18.92 1.89 -9.66
N ARG A 440 18.65 3.09 -10.21
CA ARG A 440 17.86 3.28 -11.43
C ARG A 440 18.72 3.53 -12.68
N HIS A 441 20.04 3.55 -12.54
CA HIS A 441 20.98 3.84 -13.62
C HIS A 441 20.70 5.19 -14.30
N LEU A 442 20.31 6.20 -13.52
CA LEU A 442 20.03 7.56 -13.99
C LEU A 442 21.21 8.48 -13.68
N SER A 443 21.41 9.53 -14.48
CA SER A 443 22.34 10.60 -14.11
C SER A 443 21.82 11.39 -12.90
N ARG A 444 22.68 12.08 -12.18
CA ARG A 444 22.25 12.95 -11.06
C ARG A 444 21.28 14.03 -11.53
N GLU A 445 21.54 14.61 -12.69
CA GLU A 445 20.70 15.64 -13.31
C GLU A 445 19.30 15.09 -13.64
N ALA A 446 19.21 13.86 -14.16
CA ALA A 446 17.94 13.20 -14.43
C ALA A 446 17.17 12.92 -13.12
N VAL A 447 17.87 12.48 -12.07
CA VAL A 447 17.25 12.29 -10.75
C VAL A 447 16.73 13.60 -10.19
N GLU A 448 17.49 14.71 -10.28
CA GLU A 448 17.03 16.02 -9.79
C GLU A 448 15.74 16.50 -10.47
N GLN A 449 15.54 16.20 -11.75
CA GLN A 449 14.31 16.56 -12.49
C GLN A 449 13.07 15.83 -11.97
N VAL A 450 13.22 14.64 -11.41
CA VAL A 450 12.11 13.79 -10.94
C VAL A 450 12.02 13.69 -9.41
N ALA A 451 13.04 14.18 -8.70
CA ALA A 451 13.15 14.21 -7.25
C ALA A 451 12.52 15.46 -6.62
N ARG A 452 13.28 16.16 -5.79
CA ARG A 452 12.91 17.41 -5.09
C ARG A 452 11.66 17.27 -4.21
N GLY A 453 11.31 16.04 -3.83
CA GLY A 453 10.14 15.71 -3.03
C GLY A 453 8.88 15.42 -3.84
N ARG A 454 8.92 15.49 -5.18
CA ARG A 454 7.76 15.30 -6.06
C ARG A 454 7.17 13.89 -5.92
N VAL A 455 5.85 13.82 -5.82
CA VAL A 455 5.07 12.57 -5.84
C VAL A 455 4.62 12.29 -7.27
N TRP A 456 4.67 11.02 -7.66
CA TRP A 456 4.27 10.53 -8.96
C TRP A 456 3.21 9.44 -8.82
N THR A 457 2.32 9.32 -9.80
CA THR A 457 1.56 8.08 -9.97
C THR A 457 2.47 6.99 -10.53
N GLY A 458 2.10 5.71 -10.39
CA GLY A 458 2.85 4.62 -11.03
C GLY A 458 2.94 4.77 -12.54
N ALA A 459 1.86 5.26 -13.17
CA ALA A 459 1.83 5.54 -14.62
C ALA A 459 2.85 6.61 -15.02
N ASP A 460 2.90 7.73 -14.30
CA ASP A 460 3.88 8.79 -14.55
C ASP A 460 5.30 8.36 -14.19
N ALA A 461 5.46 7.59 -13.10
CA ALA A 461 6.75 7.08 -12.65
C ALA A 461 7.41 6.14 -13.66
N LEU A 462 6.63 5.37 -14.43
CA LEU A 462 7.11 4.60 -15.58
C LEU A 462 7.71 5.52 -16.64
N GLY A 463 7.02 6.60 -16.98
CA GLY A 463 7.47 7.56 -18.00
C GLY A 463 8.76 8.30 -17.65
N VAL A 464 9.09 8.41 -16.37
CA VAL A 464 10.30 9.10 -15.88
C VAL A 464 11.39 8.13 -15.36
N GLY A 465 11.24 6.83 -15.56
CA GLY A 465 12.28 5.83 -15.23
C GLY A 465 12.36 5.45 -13.73
N LEU A 466 11.41 5.85 -12.92
CA LEU A 466 11.34 5.47 -11.51
C LEU A 466 10.68 4.09 -11.30
N VAL A 467 9.92 3.62 -12.29
CA VAL A 467 9.25 2.31 -12.33
C VAL A 467 9.61 1.66 -13.66
N ASP A 468 9.68 0.32 -13.71
CA ASP A 468 10.06 -0.43 -14.93
C ASP A 468 8.84 -0.99 -15.67
N GLU A 469 7.82 -1.47 -14.92
CA GLU A 469 6.63 -2.09 -15.49
C GLU A 469 5.38 -1.70 -14.71
N LEU A 470 4.24 -1.58 -15.42
CA LEU A 470 2.93 -1.49 -14.76
C LEU A 470 2.37 -2.89 -14.54
N GLY A 471 1.90 -3.15 -13.33
CA GLY A 471 1.33 -4.45 -12.93
C GLY A 471 1.16 -4.57 -11.44
N GLY A 472 0.68 -5.73 -11.00
CA GLY A 472 0.44 -6.05 -9.59
C GLY A 472 1.45 -7.05 -9.02
N LEU A 473 1.12 -7.56 -7.83
CA LEU A 473 1.96 -8.56 -7.14
C LEU A 473 2.21 -9.80 -8.01
N ARG A 474 1.24 -10.22 -8.80
CA ARG A 474 1.38 -11.42 -9.64
C ARG A 474 2.37 -11.22 -10.78
N ASP A 475 2.41 -10.04 -11.37
CA ASP A 475 3.39 -9.70 -12.41
C ASP A 475 4.80 -9.68 -11.83
N ALA A 476 4.98 -9.08 -10.66
CA ALA A 476 6.26 -9.13 -9.94
C ALA A 476 6.72 -10.57 -9.65
N VAL A 477 5.80 -11.45 -9.24
CA VAL A 477 6.10 -12.87 -9.02
C VAL A 477 6.47 -13.57 -10.33
N ARG A 478 5.77 -13.29 -11.44
CA ARG A 478 6.10 -13.84 -12.77
C ARG A 478 7.50 -13.42 -13.18
N ILE A 479 7.82 -12.14 -13.10
CA ILE A 479 9.14 -11.59 -13.43
C ILE A 479 10.23 -12.20 -12.56
N ALA A 480 9.99 -12.33 -11.25
CA ALA A 480 10.94 -12.96 -10.33
C ALA A 480 11.23 -14.43 -10.68
N ARG A 481 10.19 -15.19 -11.06
CA ARG A 481 10.35 -16.58 -11.54
C ARG A 481 11.16 -16.66 -12.82
N GLU A 482 10.84 -15.82 -13.80
CA GLU A 482 11.54 -15.75 -15.09
C GLU A 482 13.02 -15.43 -14.90
N ARG A 483 13.35 -14.40 -14.12
CA ARG A 483 14.72 -13.99 -13.83
C ARG A 483 15.53 -15.04 -13.05
N ALA A 484 14.86 -15.81 -12.20
CA ALA A 484 15.49 -16.87 -11.43
C ALA A 484 15.54 -18.23 -12.16
N GLY A 485 15.01 -18.33 -13.39
CA GLY A 485 14.90 -19.58 -14.13
C GLY A 485 14.00 -20.62 -13.45
N LEU A 486 12.99 -20.15 -12.71
CA LEU A 486 12.00 -20.99 -12.04
C LEU A 486 10.80 -21.23 -12.97
N GLY A 487 10.18 -22.41 -12.85
CA GLY A 487 8.92 -22.67 -13.57
C GLY A 487 7.75 -21.86 -13.01
N ASP A 488 6.72 -21.64 -13.84
CA ASP A 488 5.53 -20.81 -13.52
C ASP A 488 4.78 -21.22 -12.26
N ARG A 489 4.93 -22.46 -11.82
CA ARG A 489 4.31 -23.02 -10.61
C ARG A 489 5.22 -23.06 -9.40
N ALA A 490 6.43 -22.47 -9.49
CA ALA A 490 7.31 -22.37 -8.33
C ALA A 490 6.58 -21.65 -7.18
N PRO A 491 6.65 -22.18 -5.95
CA PRO A 491 5.91 -21.58 -4.85
C PRO A 491 6.42 -20.19 -4.50
N VAL A 492 5.53 -19.33 -4.00
CA VAL A 492 5.86 -18.09 -3.32
C VAL A 492 5.72 -18.34 -1.83
N GLN A 493 6.74 -18.02 -1.05
CA GLN A 493 6.76 -18.29 0.38
C GLN A 493 7.20 -17.04 1.15
N PRO A 494 6.60 -16.74 2.32
CA PRO A 494 7.15 -15.72 3.20
C PRO A 494 8.59 -16.08 3.58
N ALA A 495 9.46 -15.07 3.65
CA ALA A 495 10.89 -15.27 3.96
C ALA A 495 11.12 -16.00 5.28
N ARG A 496 10.26 -15.75 6.28
CA ARG A 496 10.29 -16.48 7.55
C ARG A 496 8.92 -17.00 7.94
N HIS A 497 8.90 -18.24 8.40
CA HIS A 497 7.71 -18.80 9.02
C HIS A 497 7.93 -18.88 10.54
N VAL A 498 7.34 -17.96 11.28
CA VAL A 498 7.37 -17.99 12.75
C VAL A 498 6.10 -18.67 13.24
N PRO A 499 6.17 -19.87 13.84
CA PRO A 499 5.00 -20.54 14.40
C PRO A 499 4.28 -19.63 15.42
N PRO A 500 2.94 -19.63 15.47
CA PRO A 500 2.17 -18.75 16.36
C PRO A 500 2.58 -18.83 17.83
N PHE A 501 2.90 -20.03 18.31
CA PHE A 501 3.29 -20.27 19.70
C PHE A 501 4.74 -19.88 20.02
N ALA A 502 5.63 -19.82 19.02
CA ALA A 502 7.02 -19.39 19.22
C ALA A 502 7.14 -17.92 19.64
N ARG A 503 6.09 -17.13 19.44
CA ARG A 503 6.05 -15.69 19.76
C ARG A 503 5.85 -15.37 21.24
N LEU A 504 5.45 -16.34 22.03
CA LEU A 504 5.17 -16.16 23.47
C LEU A 504 6.43 -16.20 24.35
N GLY A 505 7.59 -16.54 23.81
CA GLY A 505 8.84 -16.63 24.55
C GLY A 505 9.74 -15.40 24.35
N ARG A 506 10.56 -15.10 25.37
CA ARG A 506 11.60 -14.07 25.25
C ARG A 506 12.64 -14.47 24.21
N PRO A 507 13.06 -13.55 23.32
CA PRO A 507 14.09 -13.85 22.32
C PRO A 507 15.42 -14.24 22.98
N ARG A 508 16.19 -15.13 22.33
CA ARG A 508 17.50 -15.56 22.80
C ARG A 508 18.63 -14.62 22.36
N ASN A 509 18.47 -14.01 21.18
CA ASN A 509 19.42 -13.05 20.58
C ASN A 509 18.70 -12.18 19.55
N SER A 510 19.41 -11.27 18.91
CA SER A 510 18.85 -10.32 17.91
C SER A 510 18.39 -10.99 16.61
N GLU A 511 18.86 -12.19 16.30
CA GLU A 511 18.45 -12.98 15.11
C GLU A 511 17.29 -13.93 15.43
N ASP A 512 16.90 -14.07 16.70
CA ASP A 512 15.77 -14.92 17.08
C ASP A 512 14.47 -14.35 16.49
N PRO A 513 13.73 -15.13 15.69
CA PRO A 513 12.46 -14.69 15.12
C PRO A 513 11.46 -14.09 16.14
N ARG A 514 11.60 -14.42 17.42
CA ARG A 514 10.81 -13.89 18.52
C ARG A 514 11.18 -12.44 18.89
N ALA A 515 12.44 -12.04 18.67
CA ALA A 515 12.90 -10.67 18.92
C ALA A 515 12.17 -9.65 18.04
N LEU A 516 11.64 -10.11 16.91
CA LEU A 516 11.09 -9.32 15.82
C LEU A 516 9.57 -9.45 15.71
N ALA A 517 8.94 -10.15 16.68
CA ALA A 517 7.49 -10.26 16.75
C ALA A 517 6.89 -8.88 17.05
N THR A 518 5.82 -8.54 16.34
CA THR A 518 5.06 -7.30 16.54
C THR A 518 4.64 -7.18 18.01
N SER A 519 5.19 -6.22 18.75
CA SER A 519 4.75 -5.92 20.11
C SER A 519 3.36 -5.26 20.07
N LEU A 520 2.52 -5.59 21.04
CA LEU A 520 1.27 -4.84 21.26
C LEU A 520 1.64 -3.40 21.68
N PRO A 521 0.85 -2.38 21.25
CA PRO A 521 1.01 -1.03 21.76
C PRO A 521 0.90 -1.06 23.29
N GLY A 522 1.92 -0.57 23.97
CA GLY A 522 1.90 -0.39 25.41
C GLY A 522 1.35 0.99 25.79
N LEU A 523 1.13 1.22 27.08
CA LEU A 523 0.83 2.56 27.60
C LEU A 523 1.95 3.57 27.28
N ASP A 524 3.18 3.07 27.11
CA ASP A 524 4.35 3.86 26.73
C ASP A 524 4.25 4.43 25.31
N ASP A 525 3.62 3.70 24.36
CA ASP A 525 3.39 4.19 22.99
C ASP A 525 2.34 5.32 22.97
N LEU A 526 1.31 5.22 23.82
CA LEU A 526 0.31 6.29 23.99
C LEU A 526 0.93 7.52 24.68
N ALA A 527 1.75 7.31 25.70
CA ALA A 527 2.49 8.37 26.37
C ALA A 527 3.45 9.10 25.42
N ALA A 528 4.13 8.36 24.52
CA ALA A 528 5.01 8.94 23.51
C ALA A 528 4.25 9.82 22.49
N VAL A 529 3.04 9.40 22.06
CA VAL A 529 2.17 10.20 21.18
C VAL A 529 1.73 11.51 21.85
N LEU A 530 1.46 11.46 23.14
CA LEU A 530 1.08 12.63 23.94
C LEU A 530 2.28 13.47 24.42
N GLY A 531 3.50 13.10 24.03
CA GLY A 531 4.73 13.73 24.51
C GLY A 531 4.97 13.53 26.02
N LEU A 532 4.30 12.53 26.60
CA LEU A 532 4.47 12.15 27.99
C LEU A 532 5.64 11.17 28.13
N PRO A 533 6.34 11.18 29.27
CA PRO A 533 7.39 10.22 29.55
C PRO A 533 6.84 8.77 29.63
N PRO A 534 7.60 7.76 29.20
CA PRO A 534 7.18 6.35 29.33
C PRO A 534 6.81 5.99 30.77
N GLY A 535 5.82 5.10 30.93
CA GLY A 535 5.12 4.84 32.20
C GLY A 535 5.97 4.44 33.41
N SER A 536 7.23 4.05 33.23
CA SER A 536 8.21 3.85 34.31
C SER A 536 8.61 5.15 35.01
N GLU A 537 8.38 6.31 34.40
CA GLU A 537 8.79 7.63 34.88
C GLU A 537 7.70 8.36 35.69
N LEU A 538 6.51 7.80 35.79
CA LEU A 538 5.44 8.31 36.64
C LEU A 538 5.71 8.12 38.16
N ARG A 539 6.81 7.46 38.55
CA ARG A 539 7.10 7.12 39.95
C ARG A 539 8.06 8.08 40.68
N MET A 540 8.87 8.87 39.97
CA MET A 540 9.73 9.92 40.55
C MET A 540 10.24 10.87 39.46
N PRO A 541 10.53 12.15 39.75
CA PRO A 541 11.20 13.01 38.80
C PRO A 541 12.64 12.51 38.59
N GLU A 542 12.85 11.71 37.55
CA GLU A 542 14.16 11.25 37.16
C GLU A 542 14.91 12.36 36.40
N LEU A 543 16.15 12.56 36.76
CA LEU A 543 17.12 13.37 36.00
C LEU A 543 17.40 12.63 34.67
N ARG A 544 16.76 13.04 33.58
CA ARG A 544 17.11 12.55 32.24
C ARG A 544 18.44 13.16 31.82
N LEU A 545 19.47 12.34 31.75
CA LEU A 545 20.64 12.58 30.92
C LEU A 545 20.23 12.36 29.47
N ARG A 546 20.10 13.44 28.68
CA ARG A 546 19.89 13.38 27.22
C ARG A 546 21.20 13.67 26.51
#